data_8e96615f518d0b34e5d0f88764b4171b
#
_entry.id   8e96615f518d0b34e5d0f88764b4171b
#
_cell.length_a   1.000
_cell.length_b   1.000
_cell.length_c   1.000
_cell.angle_alpha   90.00
_cell.angle_beta   90.00
_cell.angle_gamma   90.00
#
_symmetry.space_group_name_H-M   'P 1'
#
loop_
_entity.id
_entity.type
_entity.pdbx_description
1 polymer ?
#
loop_
_entity_poly.entity_id
_entity_poly.type
_entity_poly.pdbx_seq_one_letter_code
_entity_poly.pdbx_strand_id
1 'polypeptide(L)'
;MELKYIQKGSLSNDVENNPLYDPFLIKLDYVDLPIVFGYNLNKININDSNLKWLKLEFGISFDFLISAYQEINGESSRKIEPWNKMVINTVIGARFNVVKNIEIGLRFIDAMSSICKTTIDPYNNGNVKYVRRVFGDYGMFNDVLQLSIFWKI
;
A
#
# COMPACT_ATOMS: atom_id res chain seq x y z
N MET A 1 -13.67 -1.91 -13.10
CA MET A 1 -12.26 -1.48 -13.18
C MET A 1 -12.16 -0.20 -12.37
N GLU A 2 -11.22 -0.11 -11.45
CA GLU A 2 -11.00 1.06 -10.63
C GLU A 2 -9.67 1.70 -11.07
N LEU A 3 -9.58 3.02 -11.02
CA LEU A 3 -8.35 3.78 -11.16
C LEU A 3 -8.27 4.72 -9.97
N LYS A 4 -7.15 4.72 -9.25
CA LYS A 4 -7.02 5.49 -8.02
C LYS A 4 -5.72 6.29 -8.03
N TYR A 5 -5.77 7.46 -7.42
CA TYR A 5 -4.59 8.17 -6.97
C TYR A 5 -4.31 7.78 -5.51
N ILE A 6 -3.08 7.40 -5.22
CA ILE A 6 -2.65 7.02 -3.87
C ILE A 6 -1.35 7.73 -3.55
N GLN A 7 -1.30 8.37 -2.38
CA GLN A 7 -0.07 8.89 -1.81
C GLN A 7 0.40 7.94 -0.72
N LYS A 8 1.64 7.48 -0.82
CA LYS A 8 2.32 6.65 0.16
C LYS A 8 3.52 7.41 0.70
N GLY A 9 3.91 7.15 1.94
CA GLY A 9 5.03 7.88 2.51
C GLY A 9 5.50 7.35 3.84
N SER A 10 6.61 7.89 4.29
CA SER A 10 7.20 7.65 5.60
C SER A 10 7.75 8.95 6.16
N LEU A 11 7.57 9.12 7.45
CA LEU A 11 8.10 10.24 8.22
C LEU A 11 8.87 9.70 9.43
N SER A 12 10.08 10.16 9.66
CA SER A 12 10.80 9.94 10.91
C SER A 12 11.18 11.28 11.52
N ASN A 13 10.77 11.48 12.78
CA ASN A 13 11.07 12.65 13.58
C ASN A 13 11.90 12.30 14.82
N ASP A 14 12.50 11.11 14.89
CA ASP A 14 13.16 10.59 16.11
C ASP A 14 14.52 11.26 16.43
N VAL A 15 14.60 12.58 16.23
CA VAL A 15 15.78 13.37 16.58
C VAL A 15 15.99 13.47 18.11
N GLU A 16 14.89 13.40 18.89
CA GLU A 16 14.95 13.58 20.35
C GLU A 16 15.60 12.39 21.07
N ASN A 17 15.44 11.16 20.55
CA ASN A 17 15.92 9.95 21.21
C ASN A 17 17.22 9.38 20.63
N ASN A 18 17.60 9.81 19.44
CA ASN A 18 18.85 9.35 18.81
C ASN A 18 19.44 10.41 17.87
N PRO A 19 20.39 11.23 18.33
CA PRO A 19 21.00 12.31 17.55
C PRO A 19 21.78 11.85 16.30
N LEU A 20 21.88 10.54 16.08
CA LEU A 20 22.51 9.95 14.89
C LEU A 20 21.51 9.73 13.73
N TYR A 21 20.21 9.95 13.95
CA TYR A 21 19.19 9.81 12.92
C TYR A 21 18.72 11.19 12.43
N ASP A 22 18.97 11.43 11.18
CA ASP A 22 18.46 12.61 10.49
C ASP A 22 16.94 12.51 10.26
N PRO A 23 16.16 13.57 10.50
CA PRO A 23 14.73 13.57 10.16
C PRO A 23 14.56 13.39 8.66
N PHE A 24 13.67 12.49 8.27
CA PHE A 24 13.36 12.29 6.86
C PHE A 24 11.87 12.24 6.60
N LEU A 25 11.48 12.75 5.46
CA LEU A 25 10.12 12.68 4.91
C LEU A 25 10.19 12.13 3.49
N ILE A 26 9.45 11.08 3.23
CA ILE A 26 9.28 10.51 1.89
C ILE A 26 7.81 10.58 1.53
N LYS A 27 7.50 11.08 0.33
CA LYS A 27 6.16 11.07 -0.27
C LYS A 27 6.26 10.53 -1.68
N LEU A 28 5.50 9.49 -1.96
CA LEU A 28 5.45 8.81 -3.25
C LEU A 28 4.00 8.82 -3.75
N ASP A 29 3.79 9.42 -4.88
CA ASP A 29 2.48 9.52 -5.51
C ASP A 29 2.36 8.47 -6.61
N TYR A 30 1.29 7.68 -6.56
CA TYR A 30 1.03 6.59 -7.48
C TYR A 30 -0.34 6.72 -8.13
N VAL A 31 -0.43 6.21 -9.35
CA VAL A 31 -1.69 5.77 -9.95
C VAL A 31 -1.80 4.27 -9.75
N ASP A 32 -2.81 3.82 -9.02
CA ASP A 32 -3.10 2.42 -8.73
C ASP A 32 -4.19 1.87 -9.65
N LEU A 33 -3.91 0.72 -10.24
CA LEU A 33 -4.81 -0.03 -11.11
C LEU A 33 -5.09 -1.41 -10.48
N PRO A 34 -6.11 -1.55 -9.63
CA PRO A 34 -6.46 -2.81 -9.00
C PRO A 34 -7.29 -3.70 -9.94
N ILE A 35 -6.94 -4.98 -9.98
CA ILE A 35 -7.72 -6.07 -10.58
C ILE A 35 -8.17 -6.97 -9.44
N VAL A 36 -9.44 -6.81 -9.03
CA VAL A 36 -9.97 -7.47 -7.84
C VAL A 36 -11.17 -8.33 -8.20
N PHE A 37 -11.14 -9.57 -7.75
CA PHE A 37 -12.25 -10.52 -7.82
C PHE A 37 -13.03 -10.47 -6.52
N GLY A 38 -14.37 -10.42 -6.62
CA GLY A 38 -15.25 -10.38 -5.47
C GLY A 38 -16.15 -11.62 -5.40
N TYR A 39 -16.18 -12.28 -4.24
CA TYR A 39 -17.03 -13.42 -3.97
C TYR A 39 -18.11 -13.07 -2.94
N ASN A 40 -19.37 -13.18 -3.34
CA ASN A 40 -20.52 -12.93 -2.46
C ASN A 40 -20.81 -14.16 -1.62
N LEU A 41 -20.82 -14.03 -0.30
CA LEU A 41 -21.08 -15.14 0.64
C LEU A 41 -22.57 -15.52 0.76
N ASN A 42 -23.46 -14.84 0.03
CA ASN A 42 -24.90 -15.17 0.00
C ASN A 42 -25.23 -16.58 -0.50
N LYS A 43 -24.26 -17.24 -1.17
CA LYS A 43 -24.42 -18.60 -1.71
C LYS A 43 -24.04 -19.70 -0.72
N ILE A 44 -23.45 -19.34 0.41
CA ILE A 44 -23.02 -20.30 1.43
C ILE A 44 -24.06 -20.29 2.56
N ASN A 45 -24.84 -21.38 2.67
CA ASN A 45 -25.73 -21.61 3.81
C ASN A 45 -24.88 -22.07 5.00
N ILE A 46 -24.40 -21.16 5.81
CA ILE A 46 -23.78 -21.47 7.08
C ILE A 46 -24.84 -21.25 8.16
N ASN A 47 -25.44 -22.35 8.66
CA ASN A 47 -26.32 -22.42 9.82
C ASN A 47 -27.21 -21.16 10.00
N ASP A 48 -28.22 -20.98 9.14
CA ASP A 48 -29.23 -19.91 9.19
C ASP A 48 -28.72 -18.45 9.20
N SER A 49 -27.41 -18.23 9.16
CA SER A 49 -26.83 -16.90 9.10
C SER A 49 -26.81 -16.40 7.65
N ASN A 50 -27.71 -15.50 7.31
CA ASN A 50 -27.71 -14.83 5.99
C ASN A 50 -26.55 -13.86 5.88
N LEU A 51 -25.36 -14.32 5.43
CA LEU A 51 -24.19 -13.48 5.15
C LEU A 51 -24.32 -12.70 3.83
N LYS A 52 -25.55 -12.35 3.43
CA LYS A 52 -25.86 -11.60 2.20
C LYS A 52 -25.22 -10.22 2.14
N TRP A 53 -24.86 -9.71 3.30
CA TRP A 53 -24.26 -8.39 3.47
C TRP A 53 -22.73 -8.37 3.27
N LEU A 54 -22.08 -9.57 3.17
CA LEU A 54 -20.62 -9.68 3.10
C LEU A 54 -20.18 -10.19 1.73
N LYS A 55 -19.19 -9.48 1.15
CA LYS A 55 -18.48 -9.84 -0.06
C LYS A 55 -16.99 -9.87 0.25
N LEU A 56 -16.31 -10.97 -0.02
CA LEU A 56 -14.85 -11.07 0.05
C LEU A 56 -14.23 -10.61 -1.25
N GLU A 57 -13.07 -9.98 -1.16
CA GLU A 57 -12.29 -9.49 -2.30
C GLU A 57 -10.87 -9.99 -2.23
N PHE A 58 -10.34 -10.42 -3.37
CA PHE A 58 -8.92 -10.72 -3.51
C PHE A 58 -8.45 -10.36 -4.93
N GLY A 59 -7.18 -10.02 -5.07
CA GLY A 59 -6.65 -9.62 -6.37
C GLY A 59 -5.22 -9.14 -6.29
N ILE A 60 -4.85 -8.44 -7.36
CA ILE A 60 -3.56 -7.77 -7.50
C ILE A 60 -3.80 -6.32 -7.86
N SER A 61 -2.86 -5.45 -7.52
CA SER A 61 -2.84 -4.09 -8.03
C SER A 61 -1.46 -3.70 -8.56
N PHE A 62 -1.46 -2.73 -9.47
CA PHE A 62 -0.28 -2.18 -10.09
C PHE A 62 -0.21 -0.69 -9.78
N ASP A 63 0.78 -0.30 -9.00
CA ASP A 63 1.04 1.08 -8.66
C ASP A 63 2.08 1.66 -9.61
N PHE A 64 1.72 2.68 -10.36
CA PHE A 64 2.62 3.41 -11.25
C PHE A 64 3.04 4.71 -10.59
N LEU A 65 4.34 4.86 -10.33
CA LEU A 65 4.90 6.05 -9.71
C LEU A 65 4.83 7.24 -10.67
N ILE A 66 4.20 8.32 -10.21
CA ILE A 66 4.08 9.59 -10.96
C ILE A 66 4.91 10.70 -10.36
N SER A 67 5.15 10.69 -9.05
CA SER A 67 5.95 11.69 -8.36
C SER A 67 6.64 11.09 -7.15
N ALA A 68 7.87 11.52 -6.89
CA ALA A 68 8.60 11.20 -5.67
C ALA A 68 9.16 12.48 -5.06
N TYR A 69 8.93 12.68 -3.79
CA TYR A 69 9.47 13.76 -2.98
C TYR A 69 10.18 13.18 -1.78
N GLN A 70 11.38 13.64 -1.55
CA GLN A 70 12.20 13.24 -0.42
C GLN A 70 12.79 14.49 0.23
N GLU A 71 12.72 14.56 1.55
CA GLU A 71 13.36 15.59 2.34
C GLU A 71 14.19 14.93 3.43
N ILE A 72 15.45 15.32 3.53
CA ILE A 72 16.42 14.79 4.48
C ILE A 72 17.16 15.99 5.04
N ASN A 73 17.18 16.13 6.37
CA ASN A 73 17.83 17.27 7.06
C ASN A 73 17.41 18.66 6.54
N GLY A 74 16.17 18.80 6.08
CA GLY A 74 15.68 20.06 5.49
C GLY A 74 16.08 20.28 4.03
N GLU A 75 16.87 19.38 3.44
CA GLU A 75 17.17 19.40 2.01
C GLU A 75 16.13 18.61 1.23
N SER A 76 15.40 19.27 0.33
CA SER A 76 14.37 18.64 -0.47
C SER A 76 14.88 18.21 -1.84
N SER A 77 14.47 17.03 -2.29
CA SER A 77 14.75 16.49 -3.62
C SER A 77 13.49 15.90 -4.26
N ARG A 78 13.28 16.20 -5.54
CA ARG A 78 12.21 15.60 -6.36
C ARG A 78 12.85 14.76 -7.47
N LYS A 79 13.25 13.55 -7.12
CA LYS A 79 13.83 12.61 -8.09
C LYS A 79 13.06 11.30 -8.05
N ILE A 80 12.75 10.76 -9.22
CA ILE A 80 12.12 9.44 -9.34
C ILE A 80 13.11 8.33 -8.95
N GLU A 81 14.39 8.50 -9.21
CA GLU A 81 15.42 7.57 -8.75
C GLU A 81 15.75 7.84 -7.25
N PRO A 82 15.90 6.79 -6.43
CA PRO A 82 16.03 5.35 -6.72
C PRO A 82 14.72 4.55 -6.71
N TRP A 83 13.54 5.19 -6.83
CA TRP A 83 12.23 4.55 -6.66
C TRP A 83 11.84 3.70 -7.86
N ASN A 84 11.20 2.57 -7.62
CA ASN A 84 10.66 1.74 -8.68
C ASN A 84 9.46 2.41 -9.34
N LYS A 85 9.48 2.46 -10.67
CA LYS A 85 8.39 3.08 -11.45
C LYS A 85 7.07 2.29 -11.37
N MET A 86 7.15 0.99 -11.06
CA MET A 86 5.99 0.12 -10.91
C MET A 86 6.17 -0.78 -9.70
N VAL A 87 5.13 -0.89 -8.90
CA VAL A 87 5.04 -1.78 -7.74
C VAL A 87 3.84 -2.70 -7.93
N ILE A 88 4.04 -4.00 -7.69
CA ILE A 88 2.99 -5.01 -7.72
C ILE A 88 2.58 -5.31 -6.29
N ASN A 89 1.26 -5.29 -6.02
CA ASN A 89 0.71 -5.57 -4.71
C ASN A 89 -0.31 -6.70 -4.76
N THR A 90 -0.46 -7.41 -3.65
CA THR A 90 -1.60 -8.28 -3.38
C THR A 90 -2.70 -7.46 -2.72
N VAL A 91 -3.95 -7.73 -3.06
CA VAL A 91 -5.13 -7.08 -2.48
C VAL A 91 -6.01 -8.16 -1.85
N ILE A 92 -6.28 -8.01 -0.55
CA ILE A 92 -7.26 -8.85 0.17
C ILE A 92 -8.22 -7.90 0.87
N GLY A 93 -9.52 -8.17 0.79
CA GLY A 93 -10.50 -7.28 1.38
C GLY A 93 -11.86 -7.91 1.63
N ALA A 94 -12.71 -7.08 2.23
CA ALA A 94 -14.11 -7.38 2.45
C ALA A 94 -14.95 -6.14 2.20
N ARG A 95 -16.14 -6.32 1.63
CA ARG A 95 -17.17 -5.28 1.50
C ARG A 95 -18.40 -5.67 2.30
N PHE A 96 -18.97 -4.70 2.94
CA PHE A 96 -20.14 -4.83 3.79
C PHE A 96 -21.26 -3.94 3.25
N ASN A 97 -22.42 -4.52 2.94
CA ASN A 97 -23.63 -3.75 2.65
C ASN A 97 -24.20 -3.24 3.97
N VAL A 98 -24.10 -1.94 4.24
CA VAL A 98 -24.62 -1.32 5.47
C VAL A 98 -26.09 -0.96 5.32
N VAL A 99 -26.42 -0.33 4.19
CA VAL A 99 -27.80 -0.01 3.79
C VAL A 99 -27.95 -0.25 2.28
N LYS A 100 -29.18 -0.19 1.77
CA LYS A 100 -29.51 -0.56 0.38
C LYS A 100 -28.56 0.00 -0.68
N ASN A 101 -28.05 1.22 -0.48
CA ASN A 101 -27.24 1.93 -1.47
C ASN A 101 -25.81 2.25 -0.99
N ILE A 102 -25.41 1.81 0.21
CA ILE A 102 -24.08 2.10 0.78
C ILE A 102 -23.35 0.82 1.12
N GLU A 103 -22.17 0.67 0.57
CA GLU A 103 -21.22 -0.37 0.95
C GLU A 103 -19.98 0.26 1.61
N ILE A 104 -19.48 -0.37 2.67
CA ILE A 104 -18.18 -0.08 3.27
C ILE A 104 -17.23 -1.18 2.86
N GLY A 105 -16.07 -0.82 2.35
CA GLY A 105 -15.00 -1.74 1.98
C GLY A 105 -13.77 -1.54 2.85
N LEU A 106 -13.20 -2.63 3.33
CA LEU A 106 -11.91 -2.67 3.99
C LEU A 106 -10.98 -3.54 3.15
N ARG A 107 -9.82 -3.01 2.74
CA ARG A 107 -8.81 -3.74 1.97
C ARG A 107 -7.46 -3.62 2.65
N PHE A 108 -6.74 -4.72 2.70
CA PHE A 108 -5.32 -4.77 3.00
C PHE A 108 -4.57 -4.97 1.68
N ILE A 109 -3.61 -4.09 1.42
CA ILE A 109 -2.80 -4.07 0.21
C ILE A 109 -1.36 -4.27 0.65
N ASP A 110 -0.77 -5.38 0.23
CA ASP A 110 0.58 -5.81 0.60
C ASP A 110 1.50 -5.75 -0.62
N ALA A 111 2.60 -5.00 -0.52
CA ALA A 111 3.54 -4.86 -1.62
C ALA A 111 4.33 -6.15 -1.80
N MET A 112 4.15 -6.80 -2.95
CA MET A 112 4.90 -8.00 -3.35
C MET A 112 6.27 -7.66 -3.93
N SER A 113 6.39 -6.53 -4.63
CA SER A 113 7.66 -5.99 -5.13
C SER A 113 8.12 -4.78 -4.33
N SER A 114 9.42 -4.57 -4.27
CA SER A 114 10.00 -3.43 -3.53
C SER A 114 9.61 -2.10 -4.17
N ILE A 115 9.45 -1.06 -3.34
CA ILE A 115 9.25 0.32 -3.81
C ILE A 115 10.58 1.00 -4.12
N CYS A 116 11.69 0.50 -3.55
CA CYS A 116 13.04 1.00 -3.76
C CYS A 116 14.02 -0.16 -3.83
N LYS A 117 14.84 -0.21 -4.89
CA LYS A 117 15.88 -1.23 -5.13
C LYS A 117 17.23 -0.81 -4.55
N THR A 118 17.31 -0.16 -3.43
CA THR A 118 18.61 0.19 -2.89
C THR A 118 19.30 -1.01 -2.29
N THR A 119 20.46 -1.33 -2.83
CA THR A 119 21.45 -2.22 -2.22
C THR A 119 22.29 -1.52 -1.16
N ILE A 120 22.15 -0.21 -1.02
CA ILE A 120 22.91 0.61 -0.11
C ILE A 120 21.93 1.50 0.64
N ASP A 121 21.85 1.31 1.96
CA ASP A 121 21.24 2.29 2.82
C ASP A 121 22.20 3.49 2.93
N PRO A 122 21.78 4.69 2.52
CA PRO A 122 22.62 5.88 2.66
C PRO A 122 22.92 6.24 4.13
N TYR A 123 22.15 5.67 5.09
CA TYR A 123 22.22 6.03 6.51
C TYR A 123 22.87 4.98 7.41
N ASN A 124 23.11 3.78 6.91
CA ASN A 124 23.61 2.71 7.77
C ASN A 124 24.74 1.95 7.06
N ASN A 125 25.96 2.21 7.44
CA ASN A 125 27.20 1.56 6.97
C ASN A 125 27.11 0.02 6.94
N GLY A 126 26.21 -0.54 6.11
CA GLY A 126 26.15 -1.96 5.80
C GLY A 126 25.27 -2.85 6.70
N ASN A 127 24.50 -2.31 7.65
CA ASN A 127 23.73 -3.12 8.62
C ASN A 127 22.19 -3.08 8.46
N VAL A 128 21.63 -2.58 7.37
CA VAL A 128 20.18 -2.66 7.17
C VAL A 128 19.80 -4.06 6.72
N LYS A 129 19.00 -4.72 7.54
CA LYS A 129 18.31 -5.95 7.16
C LYS A 129 17.16 -5.59 6.21
N TYR A 130 17.43 -5.60 4.92
CA TYR A 130 16.35 -5.51 3.92
C TYR A 130 15.44 -6.73 4.06
N VAL A 131 14.15 -6.48 4.11
CA VAL A 131 13.16 -7.53 4.10
C VAL A 131 13.09 -8.11 2.70
N ARG A 132 13.14 -9.43 2.58
CA ARG A 132 12.91 -10.14 1.34
C ARG A 132 11.46 -10.61 1.30
N ARG A 133 10.72 -10.26 0.25
CA ARG A 133 9.36 -10.76 0.01
C ARG A 133 9.29 -11.71 -1.19
N VAL A 134 8.08 -12.08 -1.58
CA VAL A 134 7.75 -13.17 -2.51
C VAL A 134 8.57 -13.17 -3.80
N PHE A 135 8.86 -12.00 -4.40
CA PHE A 135 9.63 -11.93 -5.64
C PHE A 135 11.16 -11.86 -5.47
N GLY A 136 11.65 -12.07 -4.25
CA GLY A 136 13.07 -12.27 -4.00
C GLY A 136 13.94 -11.02 -3.99
N ASP A 137 13.41 -9.86 -4.26
CA ASP A 137 14.13 -8.60 -4.18
C ASP A 137 14.26 -8.13 -2.73
N TYR A 138 15.46 -7.62 -2.39
CA TYR A 138 15.64 -6.90 -1.15
C TYR A 138 15.28 -5.44 -1.36
N GLY A 139 14.60 -4.82 -0.39
CA GLY A 139 14.24 -3.41 -0.51
C GLY A 139 13.25 -2.95 0.53
N MET A 140 12.72 -1.75 0.31
CA MET A 140 11.62 -1.20 1.07
C MET A 140 10.30 -1.66 0.47
N PHE A 141 9.34 -1.97 1.34
CA PHE A 141 7.99 -2.39 0.97
C PHE A 141 6.97 -1.48 1.65
N ASN A 142 5.78 -1.43 1.12
CA ASN A 142 4.73 -0.58 1.64
C ASN A 142 3.43 -1.37 1.75
N ASP A 143 2.83 -1.38 2.94
CA ASP A 143 1.57 -2.02 3.22
C ASP A 143 0.53 -0.95 3.51
N VAL A 144 -0.66 -1.10 2.97
CA VAL A 144 -1.74 -0.12 3.08
C VAL A 144 -3.00 -0.78 3.59
N LEU A 145 -3.60 -0.20 4.63
CA LEU A 145 -4.96 -0.49 5.04
C LEU A 145 -5.87 0.58 4.45
N GLN A 146 -6.78 0.17 3.54
CA GLN A 146 -7.69 1.06 2.85
C GLN A 146 -9.10 0.88 3.36
N LEU A 147 -9.74 1.97 3.80
CA LEU A 147 -11.17 2.06 4.05
C LEU A 147 -11.83 2.80 2.89
N SER A 148 -12.95 2.28 2.40
CA SER A 148 -13.68 2.85 1.26
C SER A 148 -15.17 2.87 1.52
N ILE A 149 -15.85 3.89 1.02
CA ILE A 149 -17.31 3.99 1.01
C ILE A 149 -17.74 4.01 -0.45
N PHE A 150 -18.66 3.10 -0.81
CA PHE A 150 -19.20 3.01 -2.15
C PHE A 150 -20.67 3.38 -2.12
N TRP A 151 -21.07 4.28 -3.00
CA TRP A 151 -22.47 4.64 -3.21
C TRP A 151 -22.97 3.98 -4.47
N LYS A 152 -24.02 3.18 -4.36
CA LYS A 152 -24.71 2.58 -5.51
C LYS A 152 -25.84 3.51 -5.97
N ILE A 153 -25.75 3.95 -7.19
CA ILE A 153 -26.77 4.76 -7.86
C ILE A 153 -27.77 3.83 -8.53
#